data_71521428b54f45b503d0ee6fb3ca58c1
#
_entry.id   71521428b54f45b503d0ee6fb3ca58c1
#
_cell.length_a   1.000
_cell.length_b   1.000
_cell.length_c   1.000
_cell.angle_alpha   90.00
_cell.angle_beta   90.00
_cell.angle_gamma   90.00
#
_symmetry.space_group_name_H-M   'P 1'
#
loop_
_entity.id
_entity.type
_entity.pdbx_description
1 polymer ?
#
loop_
_entity_poly.entity_id
_entity_poly.type
_entity_poly.pdbx_seq_one_letter_code
_entity_poly.pdbx_strand_id
1 'polypeptide(L)'
;MNEILYHGSARKIEKPKFGSGKPNNDYGSGFYCTKDFDLAGEWAVNLDNDGYVNEYTLDTDGLHILNLNSSEYCILDWLRILLENRRFDIQSDFGSEAIRYLRDNFSFDYRSFDVIKGYRADDSYFSFAQDFLNNTISIRTLEKALLLGNLGDQVVLISKRAFERIIFKDYYRVSSARYYPSKEMRDTKARDEYRDLRRKPWSKGEIYLMQIIDREMKRDDLFV
;
A
#
# COMPACT_ATOMS: atom_id res chain seq x y z
N MET A 1 1.41 23.36 -4.92
CA MET A 1 0.74 22.73 -6.10
C MET A 1 -0.49 21.97 -5.58
N ASN A 2 -1.65 22.06 -6.27
CA ASN A 2 -2.89 21.43 -5.80
C ASN A 2 -3.08 20.05 -6.45
N GLU A 3 -3.34 19.02 -5.66
CA GLU A 3 -3.70 17.67 -6.11
C GLU A 3 -5.15 17.36 -5.73
N ILE A 4 -5.93 16.80 -6.68
CA ILE A 4 -7.26 16.27 -6.42
C ILE A 4 -7.12 14.86 -5.87
N LEU A 5 -7.79 14.58 -4.75
CA LEU A 5 -7.76 13.32 -4.05
C LEU A 5 -9.17 12.84 -3.72
N TYR A 6 -9.40 11.55 -3.75
CA TYR A 6 -10.66 10.90 -3.42
C TYR A 6 -10.48 9.93 -2.24
N HIS A 7 -11.44 9.96 -1.32
CA HIS A 7 -11.52 9.03 -0.20
C HIS A 7 -12.85 8.30 -0.22
N GLY A 8 -12.83 6.98 -0.33
CA GLY A 8 -14.00 6.13 -0.25
C GLY A 8 -14.33 5.78 1.21
N SER A 9 -15.58 6.00 1.61
CA SER A 9 -16.05 5.64 2.96
C SER A 9 -17.56 5.41 3.02
N ALA A 10 -18.02 4.75 4.09
CA ALA A 10 -19.46 4.54 4.33
C ALA A 10 -20.23 5.83 4.66
N ARG A 11 -19.55 6.97 4.80
CA ARG A 11 -20.16 8.25 5.17
C ARG A 11 -19.43 9.43 4.53
N LYS A 12 -20.12 10.54 4.43
CA LYS A 12 -19.52 11.84 4.09
C LYS A 12 -18.55 12.29 5.18
N ILE A 13 -17.34 12.70 4.77
CA ILE A 13 -16.29 13.22 5.65
C ILE A 13 -15.85 14.57 5.15
N GLU A 14 -16.46 15.65 5.63
CA GLU A 14 -16.10 17.01 5.23
C GLU A 14 -14.76 17.46 5.83
N LYS A 15 -14.46 17.03 7.04
CA LYS A 15 -13.23 17.40 7.75
C LYS A 15 -12.56 16.16 8.32
N PRO A 16 -11.55 15.61 7.61
CA PRO A 16 -10.73 14.54 8.14
C PRO A 16 -10.07 14.97 9.45
N LYS A 17 -10.04 14.07 10.45
CA LYS A 17 -9.41 14.34 11.74
C LYS A 17 -8.10 13.60 11.87
N PHE A 18 -7.03 14.33 12.17
CA PHE A 18 -5.73 13.73 12.48
C PHE A 18 -5.84 12.71 13.60
N GLY A 19 -5.19 11.55 13.43
CA GLY A 19 -5.17 10.47 14.43
C GLY A 19 -6.45 9.62 14.51
N SER A 20 -7.47 9.86 13.66
CA SER A 20 -8.70 9.04 13.63
C SER A 20 -8.60 7.79 12.76
N GLY A 21 -7.54 7.62 11.99
CA GLY A 21 -7.28 6.42 11.18
C GLY A 21 -6.99 5.20 12.05
N LYS A 22 -7.29 4.00 11.51
CA LYS A 22 -6.96 2.75 12.19
C LYS A 22 -5.43 2.56 12.22
N PRO A 23 -4.82 2.24 13.37
CA PRO A 23 -3.36 2.08 13.46
C PRO A 23 -2.82 0.89 12.66
N ASN A 24 -3.66 -0.11 12.39
CA ASN A 24 -3.27 -1.34 11.69
C ASN A 24 -3.49 -1.26 10.16
N ASN A 25 -3.55 -0.07 9.58
CA ASN A 25 -3.52 0.11 8.13
C ASN A 25 -2.06 0.08 7.62
N ASP A 26 -1.85 -0.02 6.31
CA ASP A 26 -0.54 -0.22 5.69
C ASP A 26 0.52 0.82 6.12
N TYR A 27 0.12 2.07 6.29
CA TYR A 27 0.96 3.20 6.74
C TYR A 27 0.52 3.76 8.11
N GLY A 28 -0.21 2.96 8.90
CA GLY A 28 -0.70 3.36 10.22
C GLY A 28 -1.91 4.30 10.20
N SER A 29 -2.02 5.17 11.21
CA SER A 29 -3.21 5.99 11.49
C SER A 29 -3.36 7.21 10.57
N GLY A 30 -3.10 7.07 9.26
CA GLY A 30 -3.24 8.15 8.28
C GLY A 30 -4.66 8.34 7.75
N PHE A 31 -4.83 9.36 6.90
CA PHE A 31 -6.01 9.56 6.07
C PHE A 31 -5.71 9.10 4.65
N TYR A 32 -6.37 8.05 4.20
CA TYR A 32 -6.07 7.30 2.99
C TYR A 32 -6.89 7.79 1.81
N CYS A 33 -6.22 8.27 0.78
CA CYS A 33 -6.81 8.74 -0.46
C CYS A 33 -6.23 8.03 -1.68
N THR A 34 -6.87 8.23 -2.82
CA THR A 34 -6.38 7.85 -4.15
C THR A 34 -6.64 9.00 -5.13
N LYS A 35 -5.98 8.99 -6.29
CA LYS A 35 -6.29 9.90 -7.40
C LYS A 35 -7.37 9.36 -8.34
N ASP A 36 -7.77 8.10 -8.15
CA ASP A 36 -8.76 7.42 -8.96
C ASP A 36 -10.12 7.41 -8.28
N PHE A 37 -11.12 8.02 -8.94
CA PHE A 37 -12.49 8.12 -8.44
C PHE A 37 -13.17 6.74 -8.31
N ASP A 38 -13.02 5.88 -9.33
CA ASP A 38 -13.68 4.57 -9.33
C ASP A 38 -13.07 3.66 -8.27
N LEU A 39 -11.76 3.73 -8.06
CA LEU A 39 -11.09 3.02 -6.98
C LEU A 39 -11.57 3.48 -5.60
N ALA A 40 -11.75 4.79 -5.40
CA ALA A 40 -12.37 5.31 -4.17
C ALA A 40 -13.83 4.81 -4.02
N GLY A 41 -14.57 4.66 -5.12
CA GLY A 41 -15.89 4.06 -5.14
C GLY A 41 -15.90 2.62 -4.65
N GLU A 42 -14.93 1.80 -5.08
CA GLU A 42 -14.76 0.43 -4.60
C GLU A 42 -14.43 0.35 -3.10
N TRP A 43 -13.68 1.33 -2.57
CA TRP A 43 -13.37 1.41 -1.13
C TRP A 43 -14.58 1.81 -0.30
N ALA A 44 -15.49 2.60 -0.89
CA ALA A 44 -16.64 3.15 -0.20
C ALA A 44 -17.73 2.12 0.12
N VAL A 45 -17.81 1.03 -0.66
CA VAL A 45 -18.92 0.08 -0.62
C VAL A 45 -18.54 -1.28 -0.03
N ASN A 46 -19.54 -1.99 0.47
CA ASN A 46 -19.49 -3.42 0.72
C ASN A 46 -20.71 -4.10 0.05
N LEU A 47 -20.87 -5.41 0.20
CA LEU A 47 -21.93 -6.18 -0.47
C LEU A 47 -23.31 -5.55 -0.30
N ASP A 48 -23.66 -5.10 0.90
CA ASP A 48 -25.01 -4.70 1.28
C ASP A 48 -25.20 -3.19 1.40
N ASN A 49 -24.11 -2.40 1.35
CA ASN A 49 -24.21 -0.98 1.64
C ASN A 49 -23.52 -0.11 0.60
N ASP A 50 -24.28 0.89 0.16
CA ASP A 50 -23.75 2.03 -0.60
C ASP A 50 -22.77 2.83 0.24
N GLY A 51 -21.98 3.65 -0.43
CA GLY A 51 -20.99 4.52 0.22
C GLY A 51 -20.89 5.90 -0.41
N TYR A 52 -19.82 6.58 -0.08
CA TYR A 52 -19.52 7.94 -0.56
C TYR A 52 -18.07 8.03 -1.01
N VAL A 53 -17.87 8.59 -2.20
CA VAL A 53 -16.58 9.12 -2.62
C VAL A 53 -16.54 10.57 -2.18
N ASN A 54 -15.60 10.90 -1.31
CA ASN A 54 -15.36 12.27 -0.84
C ASN A 54 -14.21 12.86 -1.63
N GLU A 55 -14.40 14.00 -2.26
CA GLU A 55 -13.41 14.71 -3.07
C GLU A 55 -12.74 15.82 -2.28
N TYR A 56 -11.42 15.91 -2.42
CA TYR A 56 -10.60 16.91 -1.75
C TYR A 56 -9.59 17.52 -2.70
N THR A 57 -9.13 18.71 -2.33
CA THR A 57 -7.90 19.29 -2.88
C THR A 57 -6.86 19.34 -1.78
N LEU A 58 -5.69 18.78 -2.04
CA LEU A 58 -4.51 18.87 -1.16
C LEU A 58 -3.53 19.89 -1.75
N ASP A 59 -3.26 20.96 -1.01
CA ASP A 59 -2.13 21.83 -1.32
C ASP A 59 -0.83 21.20 -0.82
N THR A 60 -0.01 20.76 -1.78
CA THR A 60 1.26 20.06 -1.48
C THR A 60 2.45 21.01 -1.28
N ASP A 61 2.25 22.30 -1.42
CA ASP A 61 3.35 23.27 -1.32
C ASP A 61 4.00 23.23 0.07
N GLY A 62 5.32 23.02 0.09
CA GLY A 62 6.11 22.89 1.31
C GLY A 62 5.81 21.64 2.17
N LEU A 63 5.00 20.67 1.74
CA LEU A 63 4.87 19.37 2.39
C LEU A 63 6.04 18.45 2.01
N HIS A 64 6.53 17.70 2.98
CA HIS A 64 7.49 16.63 2.75
C HIS A 64 6.74 15.37 2.29
N ILE A 65 6.96 14.96 1.05
CA ILE A 65 6.27 13.83 0.42
C ILE A 65 7.23 12.67 0.25
N LEU A 66 6.95 11.56 0.90
CA LEU A 66 7.60 10.27 0.65
C LEU A 66 6.93 9.60 -0.55
N ASN A 67 7.64 9.44 -1.65
CA ASN A 67 7.15 8.70 -2.81
C ASN A 67 7.88 7.35 -2.93
N LEU A 68 7.30 6.29 -2.39
CA LEU A 68 7.88 4.95 -2.40
C LEU A 68 7.92 4.30 -3.80
N ASN A 69 7.29 4.92 -4.80
CA ASN A 69 7.33 4.47 -6.19
C ASN A 69 8.42 5.19 -7.01
N SER A 70 9.21 6.06 -6.37
CA SER A 70 10.38 6.68 -7.02
C SER A 70 11.56 5.72 -7.02
N SER A 71 12.53 5.99 -7.89
CA SER A 71 13.79 5.20 -7.97
C SER A 71 14.70 5.33 -6.75
N GLU A 72 14.37 6.17 -5.78
CA GLU A 72 15.11 6.32 -4.52
C GLU A 72 14.77 5.23 -3.49
N TYR A 73 13.66 4.50 -3.70
CA TYR A 73 13.16 3.47 -2.80
C TYR A 73 13.00 2.14 -3.52
N CYS A 74 13.25 1.06 -2.81
CA CYS A 74 12.99 -0.28 -3.29
C CYS A 74 11.73 -0.86 -2.62
N ILE A 75 11.24 -1.97 -3.13
CA ILE A 75 10.05 -2.63 -2.61
C ILE A 75 10.18 -3.04 -1.14
N LEU A 76 11.41 -3.27 -0.66
CA LEU A 76 11.64 -3.65 0.73
C LEU A 76 11.47 -2.46 1.69
N ASP A 77 11.62 -1.21 1.23
CA ASP A 77 11.31 -0.02 2.01
C ASP A 77 9.79 0.05 2.30
N TRP A 78 8.97 -0.23 1.29
CA TRP A 78 7.53 -0.36 1.46
C TRP A 78 7.18 -1.51 2.40
N LEU A 79 7.76 -2.70 2.18
CA LEU A 79 7.51 -3.87 3.03
C LEU A 79 7.91 -3.61 4.48
N ARG A 80 9.00 -2.88 4.71
CA ARG A 80 9.46 -2.49 6.04
C ARG A 80 8.43 -1.62 6.77
N ILE A 81 7.81 -0.64 6.09
CA ILE A 81 6.73 0.17 6.67
C ILE A 81 5.51 -0.70 6.98
N LEU A 82 5.16 -1.61 6.06
CA LEU A 82 4.05 -2.54 6.25
C LEU A 82 4.25 -3.43 7.49
N LEU A 83 5.48 -3.93 7.71
CA LEU A 83 5.86 -4.73 8.88
C LEU A 83 5.78 -3.97 10.22
N GLU A 84 5.81 -2.64 10.21
CA GLU A 84 5.58 -1.85 11.43
C GLU A 84 4.10 -1.71 11.77
N ASN A 85 3.23 -1.67 10.77
CA ASN A 85 1.84 -1.28 10.94
C ASN A 85 0.87 -2.47 10.88
N ARG A 86 1.23 -3.54 10.16
CA ARG A 86 0.40 -4.74 9.98
C ARG A 86 0.97 -5.92 10.76
N ARG A 87 0.08 -6.81 11.18
CA ARG A 87 0.49 -8.08 11.81
C ARG A 87 0.59 -9.16 10.75
N PHE A 88 1.75 -9.80 10.68
CA PHE A 88 2.00 -10.97 9.84
C PHE A 88 1.95 -12.23 10.71
N ASP A 89 1.24 -13.24 10.27
CA ASP A 89 1.23 -14.55 10.91
C ASP A 89 2.39 -15.39 10.32
N ILE A 90 3.56 -15.16 10.84
CA ILE A 90 4.80 -15.86 10.44
C ILE A 90 5.20 -16.77 11.60
N GLN A 91 5.15 -18.07 11.37
CA GLN A 91 5.44 -19.08 12.41
C GLN A 91 6.80 -19.78 12.22
N SER A 92 7.47 -19.57 11.07
CA SER A 92 8.78 -20.14 10.80
C SER A 92 9.91 -19.33 11.45
N ASP A 93 10.95 -20.01 11.91
CA ASP A 93 12.17 -19.37 12.42
C ASP A 93 12.80 -18.46 11.36
N PHE A 94 12.83 -18.93 10.10
CA PHE A 94 13.31 -18.14 8.97
C PHE A 94 12.51 -16.84 8.79
N GLY A 95 11.19 -16.91 8.81
CA GLY A 95 10.35 -15.72 8.64
C GLY A 95 10.51 -14.70 9.78
N SER A 96 10.75 -15.20 11.01
CA SER A 96 11.05 -14.35 12.16
C SER A 96 12.40 -13.64 11.99
N GLU A 97 13.41 -14.34 11.51
CA GLU A 97 14.73 -13.79 11.16
C GLU A 97 14.62 -12.77 10.03
N ALA A 98 13.84 -13.09 8.98
CA ALA A 98 13.59 -12.24 7.85
C ALA A 98 12.96 -10.89 8.26
N ILE A 99 11.96 -10.91 9.13
CA ILE A 99 11.35 -9.69 9.67
C ILE A 99 12.36 -8.87 10.45
N ARG A 100 13.18 -9.51 11.28
CA ARG A 100 14.25 -8.84 12.04
C ARG A 100 15.25 -8.18 11.09
N TYR A 101 15.74 -8.93 10.10
CA TYR A 101 16.69 -8.42 9.11
C TYR A 101 16.17 -7.19 8.36
N LEU A 102 14.92 -7.25 7.87
CA LEU A 102 14.30 -6.12 7.18
C LEU A 102 14.14 -4.91 8.10
N ARG A 103 13.80 -5.11 9.37
CA ARG A 103 13.70 -4.03 10.36
C ARG A 103 15.03 -3.34 10.62
N ASP A 104 16.11 -4.10 10.66
CA ASP A 104 17.44 -3.59 11.01
C ASP A 104 18.12 -2.91 9.82
N ASN A 105 17.94 -3.42 8.59
CA ASN A 105 18.72 -3.01 7.43
C ASN A 105 17.96 -2.06 6.46
N PHE A 106 16.60 -2.01 6.52
CA PHE A 106 15.79 -1.16 5.66
C PHE A 106 15.01 -0.09 6.43
N SER A 107 15.44 0.21 7.66
CA SER A 107 14.81 1.21 8.49
C SER A 107 15.14 2.63 8.04
N PHE A 108 14.12 3.49 8.00
CA PHE A 108 14.25 4.93 7.85
C PHE A 108 13.06 5.64 8.51
N ASP A 109 13.23 6.93 8.83
CA ASP A 109 12.18 7.69 9.51
C ASP A 109 11.10 8.19 8.53
N TYR A 110 10.21 7.30 8.10
CA TYR A 110 9.08 7.67 7.24
C TYR A 110 8.04 8.56 7.96
N ARG A 111 8.04 8.58 9.30
CA ARG A 111 7.10 9.39 10.08
C ARG A 111 7.46 10.87 10.11
N SER A 112 8.66 11.24 9.67
CA SER A 112 9.07 12.64 9.49
C SER A 112 8.45 13.31 8.26
N PHE A 113 7.80 12.53 7.37
CA PHE A 113 7.12 13.04 6.20
C PHE A 113 5.68 13.48 6.54
N ASP A 114 5.11 14.29 5.67
CA ASP A 114 3.73 14.78 5.78
C ASP A 114 2.74 13.87 5.04
N VAL A 115 3.17 13.36 3.89
CA VAL A 115 2.37 12.52 2.98
C VAL A 115 3.20 11.35 2.49
N ILE A 116 2.60 10.17 2.43
CA ILE A 116 3.19 8.98 1.81
C ILE A 116 2.41 8.64 0.55
N LYS A 117 3.14 8.39 -0.56
CA LYS A 117 2.62 7.80 -1.81
C LYS A 117 3.25 6.43 -1.98
N GLY A 118 2.46 5.39 -2.17
CA GLY A 118 2.99 4.03 -2.30
C GLY A 118 1.92 2.99 -2.58
N TYR A 119 2.35 1.74 -2.64
CA TYR A 119 1.50 0.60 -2.93
C TYR A 119 0.43 0.42 -1.85
N ARG A 120 -0.66 -0.23 -2.26
CA ARG A 120 -1.71 -0.67 -1.36
C ARG A 120 -1.53 -2.16 -1.06
N ALA A 121 -1.72 -2.54 0.20
CA ALA A 121 -1.81 -3.92 0.64
C ALA A 121 -3.23 -4.22 1.16
N ASP A 122 -4.17 -4.45 0.24
CA ASP A 122 -5.42 -5.10 0.64
C ASP A 122 -5.20 -6.59 0.91
N ASP A 123 -6.25 -7.35 1.20
CA ASP A 123 -6.12 -8.73 1.69
C ASP A 123 -5.34 -9.65 0.73
N SER A 124 -5.48 -9.46 -0.60
CA SER A 124 -4.74 -10.25 -1.58
C SER A 124 -3.26 -9.89 -1.59
N TYR A 125 -2.94 -8.61 -1.63
CA TYR A 125 -1.56 -8.12 -1.71
C TYR A 125 -0.79 -8.34 -0.41
N PHE A 126 -1.50 -8.35 0.72
CA PHE A 126 -0.93 -8.75 1.99
C PHE A 126 -0.43 -10.20 1.95
N SER A 127 -1.17 -11.10 1.30
CA SER A 127 -0.72 -12.49 1.11
C SER A 127 0.53 -12.61 0.24
N PHE A 128 0.71 -11.72 -0.77
CA PHE A 128 1.92 -11.71 -1.59
C PHE A 128 3.15 -11.29 -0.78
N ALA A 129 3.00 -10.28 0.08
CA ALA A 129 4.06 -9.90 1.02
C ALA A 129 4.40 -11.03 1.98
N GLN A 130 3.41 -11.78 2.47
CA GLN A 130 3.62 -12.94 3.33
C GLN A 130 4.34 -14.08 2.61
N ASP A 131 4.02 -14.34 1.34
CA ASP A 131 4.73 -15.32 0.51
C ASP A 131 6.22 -14.95 0.34
N PHE A 132 6.52 -13.67 0.15
CA PHE A 132 7.91 -13.21 0.09
C PHE A 132 8.65 -13.41 1.42
N LEU A 133 8.02 -13.07 2.55
CA LEU A 133 8.58 -13.28 3.90
C LEU A 133 8.82 -14.76 4.21
N ASN A 134 8.02 -15.66 3.63
CA ASN A 134 8.20 -17.10 3.71
C ASN A 134 9.18 -17.66 2.66
N ASN A 135 9.88 -16.79 1.94
CA ASN A 135 10.87 -17.15 0.91
C ASN A 135 10.31 -18.01 -0.24
N THR A 136 9.00 -17.89 -0.53
CA THR A 136 8.34 -18.68 -1.59
C THR A 136 8.29 -17.96 -2.93
N ILE A 137 8.54 -16.66 -2.96
CA ILE A 137 8.65 -15.84 -4.17
C ILE A 137 9.89 -14.95 -4.13
N SER A 138 10.40 -14.57 -5.30
CA SER A 138 11.52 -13.63 -5.42
C SER A 138 11.07 -12.18 -5.23
N ILE A 139 12.04 -11.28 -4.99
CA ILE A 139 11.78 -9.82 -4.93
C ILE A 139 11.14 -9.32 -6.22
N ARG A 140 11.60 -9.77 -7.39
CA ARG A 140 11.02 -9.42 -8.70
C ARG A 140 9.57 -9.90 -8.85
N THR A 141 9.25 -11.06 -8.29
CA THR A 141 7.87 -11.58 -8.27
C THR A 141 6.99 -10.75 -7.35
N LEU A 142 7.48 -10.33 -6.19
CA LEU A 142 6.77 -9.43 -5.29
C LEU A 142 6.47 -8.08 -5.96
N GLU A 143 7.46 -7.44 -6.59
CA GLU A 143 7.28 -6.19 -7.33
C GLU A 143 6.18 -6.30 -8.39
N LYS A 144 6.21 -7.36 -9.20
CA LYS A 144 5.17 -7.61 -10.21
C LYS A 144 3.80 -7.87 -9.59
N ALA A 145 3.75 -8.62 -8.49
CA ALA A 145 2.51 -8.94 -7.80
C ALA A 145 1.80 -7.70 -7.28
N LEU A 146 2.54 -6.72 -6.77
CA LEU A 146 1.97 -5.46 -6.25
C LEU A 146 1.41 -4.53 -7.34
N LEU A 147 1.74 -4.77 -8.60
CA LEU A 147 1.19 -4.05 -9.76
C LEU A 147 -0.06 -4.73 -10.35
N LEU A 148 -0.39 -5.94 -9.90
CA LEU A 148 -1.57 -6.66 -10.38
C LEU A 148 -2.86 -5.93 -10.01
N GLY A 149 -3.91 -6.15 -10.80
CA GLY A 149 -5.21 -5.55 -10.54
C GLY A 149 -5.27 -4.03 -10.70
N ASN A 150 -4.15 -3.37 -11.01
CA ASN A 150 -4.07 -1.92 -11.23
C ASN A 150 -4.71 -1.10 -10.08
N LEU A 151 -4.32 -1.42 -8.83
CA LEU A 151 -4.86 -0.75 -7.63
C LEU A 151 -4.43 0.72 -7.50
N GLY A 152 -3.51 1.18 -8.36
CA GLY A 152 -2.97 2.52 -8.25
C GLY A 152 -2.24 2.78 -6.93
N ASP A 153 -1.88 4.04 -6.73
CA ASP A 153 -1.18 4.47 -5.53
C ASP A 153 -2.16 4.90 -4.44
N GLN A 154 -1.83 4.59 -3.20
CA GLN A 154 -2.40 5.29 -2.06
C GLN A 154 -1.64 6.61 -1.83
N VAL A 155 -2.40 7.65 -1.49
CA VAL A 155 -1.89 8.92 -0.99
C VAL A 155 -2.36 9.05 0.44
N VAL A 156 -1.44 8.99 1.39
CA VAL A 156 -1.77 8.90 2.82
C VAL A 156 -1.23 10.11 3.57
N LEU A 157 -2.13 10.89 4.15
CA LEU A 157 -1.76 12.02 5.01
C LEU A 157 -1.44 11.50 6.40
N ILE A 158 -0.24 11.77 6.91
CA ILE A 158 0.23 11.24 8.18
C ILE A 158 0.62 12.32 9.20
N SER A 159 0.70 13.60 8.82
CA SER A 159 1.04 14.69 9.73
C SER A 159 -0.11 15.68 9.92
N LYS A 160 -0.12 16.38 11.06
CA LYS A 160 -1.09 17.49 11.31
C LYS A 160 -1.04 18.54 10.19
N ARG A 161 0.17 18.85 9.70
CA ARG A 161 0.41 19.82 8.63
C ARG A 161 -0.29 19.43 7.34
N ALA A 162 -0.26 18.14 6.94
CA ALA A 162 -0.99 17.66 5.77
C ALA A 162 -2.51 17.75 5.96
N PHE A 163 -3.02 17.45 7.17
CA PHE A 163 -4.44 17.57 7.49
C PHE A 163 -4.96 19.01 7.52
N GLU A 164 -4.10 19.99 7.75
CA GLU A 164 -4.45 21.42 7.68
C GLU A 164 -4.51 21.95 6.24
N ARG A 165 -3.91 21.23 5.29
CA ARG A 165 -3.82 21.60 3.87
C ARG A 165 -4.78 20.84 2.95
N ILE A 166 -5.55 19.90 3.49
CA ILE A 166 -6.59 19.20 2.74
C ILE A 166 -7.91 19.95 2.86
N ILE A 167 -8.55 20.27 1.73
CA ILE A 167 -9.79 21.02 1.65
C ILE A 167 -10.84 20.15 0.98
N PHE A 168 -11.95 19.91 1.69
CA PHE A 168 -13.12 19.22 1.14
C PHE A 168 -13.73 20.04 -0.01
N LYS A 169 -14.09 19.35 -1.09
CA LYS A 169 -14.71 19.94 -2.28
C LYS A 169 -16.14 19.49 -2.46
N ASP A 170 -16.34 18.18 -2.56
CA ASP A 170 -17.65 17.60 -2.84
C ASP A 170 -17.71 16.14 -2.36
N TYR A 171 -18.88 15.53 -2.50
CA TYR A 171 -19.08 14.11 -2.26
C TYR A 171 -20.06 13.50 -3.25
N TYR A 172 -19.86 12.23 -3.56
CA TYR A 172 -20.69 11.49 -4.50
C TYR A 172 -21.18 10.22 -3.84
N ARG A 173 -22.49 10.02 -3.81
CA ARG A 173 -23.03 8.73 -3.38
C ARG A 173 -22.76 7.69 -4.45
N VAL A 174 -22.22 6.54 -4.06
CA VAL A 174 -21.88 5.44 -4.95
C VAL A 174 -22.58 4.17 -4.50
N SER A 175 -23.18 3.46 -5.48
CA SER A 175 -23.98 2.27 -5.17
C SER A 175 -23.11 1.01 -5.07
N SER A 176 -23.44 0.16 -4.13
CA SER A 176 -22.87 -1.18 -3.99
C SER A 176 -23.07 -2.00 -5.28
N ALA A 177 -24.27 -1.95 -5.87
CA ALA A 177 -24.59 -2.67 -7.09
C ALA A 177 -23.62 -2.38 -8.27
N ARG A 178 -23.03 -1.17 -8.32
CA ARG A 178 -22.04 -0.81 -9.35
C ARG A 178 -20.62 -1.18 -8.95
N TYR A 179 -20.20 -0.80 -7.74
CA TYR A 179 -18.79 -0.82 -7.37
C TYR A 179 -18.34 -2.11 -6.68
N TYR A 180 -19.25 -2.82 -6.00
CA TYR A 180 -18.87 -4.07 -5.34
C TYR A 180 -18.48 -5.18 -6.34
N PRO A 181 -19.22 -5.42 -7.45
CA PRO A 181 -18.79 -6.37 -8.46
C PRO A 181 -17.43 -6.02 -9.10
N SER A 182 -17.16 -4.73 -9.32
CA SER A 182 -15.86 -4.27 -9.88
C SER A 182 -14.71 -4.58 -8.93
N LYS A 183 -14.90 -4.36 -7.62
CA LYS A 183 -13.95 -4.71 -6.57
C LYS A 183 -13.65 -6.21 -6.56
N GLU A 184 -14.70 -7.07 -6.56
CA GLU A 184 -14.58 -8.52 -6.56
C GLU A 184 -13.87 -9.05 -7.82
N MET A 185 -14.22 -8.51 -8.99
CA MET A 185 -13.56 -8.86 -10.26
C MET A 185 -12.07 -8.50 -10.24
N ARG A 186 -11.72 -7.33 -9.71
CA ARG A 186 -10.34 -6.86 -9.60
C ARG A 186 -9.52 -7.78 -8.69
N ASP A 187 -10.07 -8.11 -7.52
CA ASP A 187 -9.42 -9.01 -6.55
C ASP A 187 -9.24 -10.41 -7.13
N THR A 188 -10.27 -10.97 -7.75
CA THR A 188 -10.21 -12.28 -8.40
C THR A 188 -9.15 -12.31 -9.50
N LYS A 189 -9.14 -11.29 -10.37
CA LYS A 189 -8.15 -11.17 -11.43
C LYS A 189 -6.73 -11.10 -10.88
N ALA A 190 -6.49 -10.28 -9.86
CA ALA A 190 -5.17 -10.17 -9.23
C ALA A 190 -4.70 -11.50 -8.65
N ARG A 191 -5.59 -12.26 -7.99
CA ARG A 191 -5.28 -13.61 -7.46
C ARG A 191 -4.95 -14.61 -8.56
N ASP A 192 -5.68 -14.57 -9.68
CA ASP A 192 -5.44 -15.45 -10.81
C ASP A 192 -4.10 -15.15 -11.49
N GLU A 193 -3.83 -13.88 -11.78
CA GLU A 193 -2.56 -13.43 -12.33
C GLU A 193 -1.38 -13.74 -11.41
N TYR A 194 -1.57 -13.63 -10.09
CA TYR A 194 -0.56 -13.99 -9.11
C TYR A 194 -0.27 -15.49 -9.10
N ARG A 195 -1.30 -16.34 -9.19
CA ARG A 195 -1.11 -17.78 -9.33
C ARG A 195 -0.26 -18.14 -10.57
N ASP A 196 -0.48 -17.42 -11.67
CA ASP A 196 0.30 -17.61 -12.90
C ASP A 196 1.74 -17.11 -12.74
N LEU A 197 1.96 -15.99 -12.02
CA LEU A 197 3.32 -15.54 -11.68
C LEU A 197 4.09 -16.59 -10.87
N ARG A 198 3.45 -17.20 -9.86
CA ARG A 198 4.07 -18.24 -9.02
C ARG A 198 4.39 -19.53 -9.76
N ARG A 199 3.66 -19.86 -10.81
CA ARG A 199 3.88 -21.06 -11.64
C ARG A 199 5.02 -20.90 -12.63
N LYS A 200 5.52 -19.69 -12.85
CA LYS A 200 6.64 -19.47 -13.77
C LYS A 200 7.87 -20.22 -13.29
N PRO A 201 8.60 -20.90 -14.21
CA PRO A 201 9.85 -21.55 -13.85
C PRO A 201 10.83 -20.53 -13.26
N TRP A 202 11.66 -21.01 -12.35
CA TRP A 202 12.79 -20.22 -11.85
C TRP A 202 13.65 -19.73 -13.02
N SER A 203 14.07 -18.47 -12.95
CA SER A 203 14.98 -17.89 -13.94
C SER A 203 16.27 -17.39 -13.27
N LYS A 204 17.36 -17.39 -14.04
CA LYS A 204 18.64 -16.88 -13.54
C LYS A 204 18.51 -15.40 -13.16
N GLY A 205 19.04 -15.04 -12.00
CA GLY A 205 18.97 -13.68 -11.47
C GLY A 205 17.77 -13.40 -10.56
N GLU A 206 16.91 -14.40 -10.28
CA GLU A 206 15.90 -14.29 -9.25
C GLU A 206 16.57 -14.24 -7.85
N ILE A 207 16.22 -13.22 -7.07
CA ILE A 207 16.74 -13.01 -5.71
C ILE A 207 15.60 -13.26 -4.72
N TYR A 208 15.81 -14.20 -3.81
CA TYR A 208 14.90 -14.56 -2.73
C TYR A 208 15.37 -13.93 -1.42
N LEU A 209 14.49 -13.83 -0.45
CA LEU A 209 14.79 -13.19 0.83
C LEU A 209 15.94 -13.88 1.59
N MET A 210 16.04 -15.20 1.51
CA MET A 210 17.18 -15.93 2.07
C MET A 210 18.51 -15.45 1.47
N GLN A 211 18.57 -15.23 0.16
CA GLN A 211 19.79 -14.74 -0.48
C GLN A 211 20.12 -13.29 -0.11
N ILE A 212 19.10 -12.46 0.16
CA ILE A 212 19.28 -11.10 0.65
C ILE A 212 19.93 -11.13 2.03
N ILE A 213 19.46 -12.02 2.92
CA ILE A 213 19.99 -12.19 4.27
C ILE A 213 21.41 -12.78 4.22
N ASP A 214 21.62 -13.89 3.51
CA ASP A 214 22.91 -14.58 3.43
C ASP A 214 24.05 -13.70 2.85
N ARG A 215 23.69 -12.76 1.96
CA ARG A 215 24.65 -11.83 1.35
C ARG A 215 24.72 -10.48 2.06
N GLU A 216 23.99 -10.33 3.14
CA GLU A 216 23.89 -9.06 3.89
C GLU A 216 23.54 -7.86 2.99
N MET A 217 22.69 -8.08 1.98
CA MET A 217 22.34 -7.08 0.99
C MET A 217 21.56 -5.93 1.63
N LYS A 218 21.98 -4.71 1.30
CA LYS A 218 21.32 -3.47 1.72
C LYS A 218 20.56 -2.85 0.56
N ARG A 219 19.94 -1.70 0.83
CA ARG A 219 19.14 -0.99 -0.17
C ARG A 219 19.92 -0.77 -1.48
N ASP A 220 21.16 -0.29 -1.41
CA ASP A 220 21.97 0.05 -2.59
C ASP A 220 22.30 -1.17 -3.46
N ASP A 221 22.33 -2.38 -2.89
CA ASP A 221 22.58 -3.63 -3.61
C ASP A 221 21.38 -4.12 -4.43
N LEU A 222 20.20 -3.53 -4.22
CA LEU A 222 18.95 -3.90 -4.89
C LEU A 222 18.56 -2.98 -6.05
N PHE A 223 19.25 -1.85 -6.22
CA PHE A 223 19.12 -0.96 -7.35
C PHE A 223 20.05 -1.42 -8.48
N VAL A 224 19.64 -2.44 -9.25
CA VAL A 224 20.38 -2.95 -10.41
C VAL A 224 19.57 -2.80 -11.69
#